data_0a5d3d31f6a94565865e14af2300b8e1
#
_entry.id   0a5d3d31f6a94565865e14af2300b8e1
#
_cell.length_a   1.000
_cell.length_b   1.000
_cell.length_c   1.000
_cell.angle_alpha   90.00
_cell.angle_beta   90.00
_cell.angle_gamma   90.00
#
_symmetry.space_group_name_H-M   'P 1'
#
loop_
_entity.id
_entity.type
_entity.pdbx_description
1 polymer ?
#
loop_
_entity_poly.entity_id
_entity_poly.type
_entity_poly.pdbx_seq_one_letter_code
_entity_poly.pdbx_strand_id
1 'polypeptide(L)'
;MYIVHQVRNTLKYVPDKDRKAFASDLKTIYHASDEEKARLALDRVTEKWTAKYPNSMKRWYDNWDAITPIFKFSPDVRKVIYTTNAIESL
;
A
#
# COMPACT_ATOMS: atom_id res chain seq x y z
N MET A 1 -7.55 -10.08 -5.01
CA MET A 1 -6.90 -9.97 -3.69
C MET A 1 -7.11 -8.58 -3.10
N TYR A 2 -7.35 -8.51 -1.79
CA TYR A 2 -7.72 -7.25 -1.13
C TYR A 2 -6.67 -6.15 -1.27
N ILE A 3 -5.39 -6.47 -1.10
CA ILE A 3 -4.33 -5.46 -1.19
C ILE A 3 -4.29 -4.80 -2.57
N VAL A 4 -4.56 -5.55 -3.63
CA VAL A 4 -4.61 -5.00 -4.99
C VAL A 4 -5.70 -3.95 -5.09
N HIS A 5 -6.89 -4.26 -4.58
CA HIS A 5 -8.01 -3.33 -4.59
C HIS A 5 -7.73 -2.10 -3.74
N GLN A 6 -7.09 -2.30 -2.59
CA GLN A 6 -6.77 -1.20 -1.68
C GLN A 6 -5.80 -0.20 -2.33
N VAL A 7 -4.74 -0.70 -2.98
CA VAL A 7 -3.78 0.15 -3.68
C VAL A 7 -4.47 0.91 -4.82
N ARG A 8 -5.23 0.21 -5.66
CA ARG A 8 -5.92 0.84 -6.79
C ARG A 8 -6.92 1.89 -6.32
N ASN A 9 -7.71 1.59 -5.30
CA ASN A 9 -8.68 2.54 -4.77
C ASN A 9 -8.00 3.78 -4.19
N THR A 10 -6.87 3.59 -3.51
CA THR A 10 -6.12 4.71 -2.97
C THR A 10 -5.63 5.64 -4.09
N LEU A 11 -5.04 5.06 -5.14
CA LEU A 11 -4.47 5.83 -6.24
C LEU A 11 -5.53 6.47 -7.13
N LYS A 12 -6.74 5.91 -7.16
CA LYS A 12 -7.83 6.40 -7.99
C LYS A 12 -8.16 7.86 -7.69
N TYR A 13 -8.05 8.27 -6.44
CA TYR A 13 -8.40 9.62 -6.00
C TYR A 13 -7.20 10.55 -5.88
N VAL A 14 -6.03 10.09 -6.32
CA VAL A 14 -4.80 10.89 -6.27
C VAL A 14 -4.54 11.50 -7.66
N PRO A 15 -4.28 12.82 -7.74
CA PRO A 15 -3.95 13.46 -9.02
C PRO A 15 -2.71 12.84 -9.66
N ASP A 16 -2.64 12.88 -10.99
CA ASP A 16 -1.54 12.27 -11.74
C ASP A 16 -0.16 12.76 -11.29
N LYS A 17 -0.05 14.03 -10.93
CA LYS A 17 1.21 14.63 -10.48
C LYS A 17 1.78 13.95 -9.23
N ASP A 18 0.91 13.45 -8.36
CA ASP A 18 1.32 12.82 -7.11
C ASP A 18 1.19 11.29 -7.15
N ARG A 19 0.49 10.75 -8.15
CA ARG A 19 0.18 9.32 -8.22
C ARG A 19 1.42 8.44 -8.19
N LYS A 20 2.43 8.78 -8.97
CA LYS A 20 3.66 7.99 -9.06
C LYS A 20 4.42 8.01 -7.73
N ALA A 21 4.55 9.18 -7.11
CA ALA A 21 5.21 9.31 -5.83
C ALA A 21 4.45 8.59 -4.72
N PHE A 22 3.12 8.73 -4.71
CA PHE A 22 2.27 8.06 -3.73
C PHE A 22 2.35 6.54 -3.90
N ALA A 23 2.28 6.05 -5.14
CA ALA A 23 2.39 4.62 -5.41
C ALA A 23 3.73 4.07 -4.95
N SER A 24 4.82 4.81 -5.16
CA SER A 24 6.15 4.41 -4.70
C SER A 24 6.20 4.31 -3.17
N ASP A 25 5.58 5.25 -2.47
CA ASP A 25 5.52 5.22 -1.00
C ASP A 25 4.65 4.06 -0.50
N LEU A 26 3.49 3.82 -1.12
CA LEU A 26 2.64 2.68 -0.76
C LEU A 26 3.38 1.35 -0.96
N LYS A 27 4.22 1.27 -1.98
CA LYS A 27 5.01 0.09 -2.26
C LYS A 27 5.90 -0.30 -1.08
N THR A 28 6.43 0.68 -0.35
CA THR A 28 7.25 0.41 0.83
C THR A 28 6.46 -0.33 1.91
N ILE A 29 5.14 -0.21 1.91
CA ILE A 29 4.27 -0.89 2.86
C ILE A 29 4.10 -2.36 2.46
N TYR A 30 3.57 -2.61 1.26
CA TYR A 30 3.24 -3.99 0.88
C TYR A 30 4.45 -4.81 0.40
N HIS A 31 5.59 -4.19 0.21
CA HIS A 31 6.86 -4.89 -0.06
C HIS A 31 7.74 -5.05 1.18
N ALA A 32 7.28 -4.61 2.35
CA ALA A 32 8.02 -4.79 3.59
C ALA A 32 8.24 -6.27 3.87
N SER A 33 9.34 -6.60 4.56
CA SER A 33 9.70 -8.00 4.82
C SER A 33 8.73 -8.70 5.78
N ASP A 34 8.10 -7.95 6.69
CA ASP A 34 7.13 -8.50 7.63
C ASP A 34 6.09 -7.44 8.02
N GLU A 35 5.09 -7.87 8.79
CA GLU A 35 4.00 -7.01 9.23
C GLU A 35 4.48 -5.82 10.07
N GLU A 36 5.45 -6.06 10.95
CA GLU A 36 5.97 -5.01 11.82
C GLU A 36 6.63 -3.90 11.01
N LYS A 37 7.47 -4.27 10.05
CA LYS A 37 8.12 -3.30 9.16
C LYS A 37 7.11 -2.60 8.26
N ALA A 38 6.09 -3.31 7.83
CA ALA A 38 5.01 -2.73 7.05
C ALA A 38 4.26 -1.66 7.84
N ARG A 39 4.02 -1.91 9.13
CA ARG A 39 3.34 -0.94 9.98
C ARG A 39 4.18 0.32 10.18
N LEU A 40 5.50 0.16 10.35
CA LEU A 40 6.40 1.32 10.43
C LEU A 40 6.38 2.11 9.13
N ALA A 41 6.37 1.43 7.99
CA ALA A 41 6.27 2.09 6.69
C ALA A 41 4.93 2.82 6.55
N LEU A 42 3.83 2.22 7.01
CA LEU A 42 2.52 2.85 6.99
C LEU A 42 2.53 4.15 7.81
N ASP A 43 3.12 4.14 9.00
CA ASP A 43 3.19 5.32 9.84
C ASP A 43 3.98 6.44 9.14
N ARG A 44 5.09 6.10 8.51
CA ARG A 44 5.93 7.06 7.78
C ARG A 44 5.20 7.65 6.57
N VAL A 45 4.54 6.80 5.80
CA VAL A 45 3.78 7.24 4.63
C VAL A 45 2.61 8.11 5.05
N THR A 46 1.94 7.73 6.14
CA THR A 46 0.83 8.51 6.69
C THR A 46 1.29 9.91 7.08
N GLU A 47 2.41 9.99 7.80
CA GLU A 47 2.97 11.29 8.21
C GLU A 47 3.22 12.20 7.01
N LYS A 48 3.72 11.63 5.92
CA LYS A 48 4.02 12.37 4.70
C LYS A 48 2.77 12.84 3.97
N TRP A 49 1.75 11.98 3.86
CA TRP A 49 0.63 12.21 2.96
C TRP A 49 -0.67 12.64 3.62
N THR A 50 -0.79 12.59 4.95
CA THR A 50 -2.03 12.96 5.65
C THR A 50 -2.44 14.40 5.38
N ALA A 51 -1.48 15.32 5.23
CA ALA A 51 -1.78 16.72 4.95
C ALA A 51 -2.53 16.90 3.62
N LYS A 52 -2.22 16.05 2.62
CA LYS A 52 -2.85 16.13 1.30
C LYS A 52 -4.02 15.16 1.14
N TYR A 53 -3.89 13.95 1.66
CA TYR A 53 -4.84 12.86 1.44
C TYR A 53 -5.19 12.15 2.74
N PRO A 54 -5.79 12.86 3.72
CA PRO A 54 -6.08 12.27 5.03
C PRO A 54 -7.03 11.09 4.95
N ASN A 55 -8.04 11.15 4.08
CA ASN A 55 -9.03 10.07 3.95
C ASN A 55 -8.41 8.79 3.39
N SER A 56 -7.48 8.93 2.45
CA SER A 56 -6.78 7.78 1.87
C SER A 56 -5.95 7.05 2.92
N MET A 57 -5.21 7.80 3.74
CA MET A 57 -4.40 7.21 4.79
C MET A 57 -5.26 6.60 5.90
N LYS A 58 -6.39 7.26 6.23
CA LYS A 58 -7.32 6.72 7.21
C LYS A 58 -7.85 5.35 6.77
N ARG A 59 -8.14 5.17 5.49
CA ARG A 59 -8.60 3.89 4.95
C ARG A 59 -7.56 2.78 5.15
N TRP A 60 -6.27 3.09 4.99
CA TRP A 60 -5.21 2.12 5.21
C TRP A 60 -5.16 1.66 6.66
N TYR A 61 -5.34 2.56 7.62
CA TYR A 61 -5.41 2.20 9.02
C TYR A 61 -6.68 1.40 9.34
N ASP A 62 -7.83 1.86 8.85
CA ASP A 62 -9.13 1.21 9.12
C ASP A 62 -9.15 -0.22 8.55
N ASN A 63 -8.47 -0.46 7.44
CA ASN A 63 -8.46 -1.76 6.77
C ASN A 63 -7.18 -2.55 7.03
N TRP A 64 -6.38 -2.14 8.00
CA TRP A 64 -5.09 -2.77 8.26
C TRP A 64 -5.23 -4.27 8.54
N ASP A 65 -6.23 -4.68 9.32
CA ASP A 65 -6.46 -6.09 9.63
C ASP A 65 -6.78 -6.91 8.39
N ALA A 66 -7.39 -6.30 7.38
CA ALA A 66 -7.67 -6.97 6.12
C ALA A 66 -6.43 -7.03 5.21
N ILE A 67 -5.46 -6.16 5.43
CA ILE A 67 -4.23 -6.11 4.65
C ILE A 67 -3.17 -7.06 5.21
N THR A 68 -3.06 -7.18 6.53
CA THR A 68 -2.00 -7.94 7.20
C THR A 68 -1.87 -9.40 6.79
N PRO A 69 -2.94 -10.14 6.41
CA PRO A 69 -2.78 -11.53 6.00
C PRO A 69 -1.78 -11.74 4.85
N ILE A 70 -1.55 -10.72 4.03
CA ILE A 70 -0.59 -10.86 2.93
C ILE A 70 0.84 -11.09 3.43
N PHE A 71 1.16 -10.64 4.65
CA PHE A 71 2.50 -10.81 5.22
C PHE A 71 2.78 -12.22 5.74
N LYS A 72 1.77 -13.11 5.69
CA LYS A 72 1.95 -14.53 5.97
C LYS A 72 2.62 -15.25 4.82
N PHE A 73 2.59 -14.65 3.62
CA PHE A 73 3.27 -15.20 2.45
C PHE A 73 4.71 -14.72 2.42
N SER A 74 5.62 -15.54 1.84
CA SER A 74 7.00 -15.12 1.65
C SER A 74 7.08 -13.92 0.69
N PRO A 75 8.17 -13.14 0.76
CA PRO A 75 8.34 -12.03 -0.19
C PRO A 75 8.28 -12.46 -1.65
N ASP A 76 8.81 -13.64 -1.98
CA ASP A 76 8.77 -14.15 -3.34
C ASP A 76 7.35 -14.43 -3.82
N VAL A 77 6.52 -15.02 -2.95
CA VAL A 77 5.12 -15.29 -3.27
C VAL A 77 4.36 -13.98 -3.43
N ARG A 78 4.59 -13.03 -2.54
CA ARG A 78 3.95 -11.73 -2.62
C ARG A 78 4.29 -11.00 -3.92
N LYS A 79 5.54 -11.09 -4.37
CA LYS A 79 5.97 -10.48 -5.62
C LYS A 79 5.18 -11.03 -6.82
N VAL A 80 4.97 -12.35 -6.84
CA VAL A 80 4.17 -12.99 -7.91
C VAL A 80 2.73 -12.46 -7.88
N ILE A 81 2.13 -12.38 -6.69
CA ILE A 81 0.77 -11.87 -6.54
C ILE A 81 0.65 -10.44 -7.08
N TYR A 82 1.58 -9.57 -6.69
CA TYR A 82 1.53 -8.17 -7.11
C TYR A 82 1.70 -8.01 -8.61
N THR A 83 2.64 -8.75 -9.18
CA THR A 83 2.92 -8.69 -10.62
C THR A 83 1.74 -9.24 -11.43
N THR A 84 1.20 -10.39 -11.01
CA THR A 84 0.06 -11.03 -11.68
C THR A 84 -1.17 -10.11 -11.69
N ASN A 85 -1.39 -9.36 -10.61
CA ASN A 85 -2.53 -8.44 -10.50
C ASN A 85 -2.21 -7.03 -10.99
N ALA A 86 -1.05 -6.83 -11.61
CA ALA A 86 -0.66 -5.58 -12.28
C ALA A 86 -0.53 -4.37 -11.34
N ILE A 87 -0.33 -4.56 -10.03
CA ILE A 87 -0.07 -3.44 -9.12
C ILE A 87 1.20 -2.70 -9.55
N GLU A 88 2.22 -3.45 -9.94
CA GLU A 88 3.53 -2.89 -10.27
C GLU A 88 3.53 -2.08 -11.57
N SER A 89 2.49 -2.20 -12.38
CA SER A 89 2.38 -1.46 -13.64
C SER A 89 1.61 -0.14 -13.53
N LEU A 90 1.27 0.26 -12.33
CA LEU A 90 0.57 1.54 -12.10
C LEU A 90 1.45 2.77 -12.30
#